data_7e459b3180bc61d1ad412e765230f5d7
#
_entry.id   7e459b3180bc61d1ad412e765230f5d7
#
_cell.length_a   1.000
_cell.length_b   1.000
_cell.length_c   1.000
_cell.angle_alpha   90.00
_cell.angle_beta   90.00
_cell.angle_gamma   90.00
#
_symmetry.space_group_name_H-M   'P 1'
#
loop_
_entity.id
_entity.type
_entity.pdbx_description
1 polymer ?
#
loop_
_entity_poly.entity_id
_entity_poly.type
_entity_poly.pdbx_seq_one_letter_code
_entity_poly.pdbx_strand_id
1 'polypeptide(L)'
;MNQSTTTKIGVIGALYFSQGIPNGFFRHAVPVVFRDSGISLEQIALFYPALYTPWMLKFFWSTLVDRFHSEKRGKYRSWIIPVQLITAGVMAGLALWQLGGSISMFVLGVLLINVFSSMQDVSTDGHAISLLNFGERGWANAVQVGTFWLGYVVGGGVILMLFGSLGWSNTLLCMAVIYVLATIPIVLNRTSASDNYSALGQAPRKTWGSIADFIKQNIDPVVQPIVIAAAKARPADLKGFFIDELNKKVLS
;
A
#
# COMPACT_ATOMS: atom_id res chain seq x y z
N MET A 1 -13.55 5.98 -23.85
CA MET A 1 -14.72 6.32 -22.99
C MET A 1 -14.18 6.89 -21.70
N ASN A 2 -14.48 8.18 -21.41
CA ASN A 2 -14.14 8.79 -20.13
C ASN A 2 -14.97 8.10 -19.04
N GLN A 3 -14.31 7.39 -18.13
CA GLN A 3 -14.99 6.83 -16.95
C GLN A 3 -15.41 7.96 -16.01
N SER A 4 -16.55 7.78 -15.33
CA SER A 4 -16.97 8.73 -14.30
C SER A 4 -15.96 8.73 -13.14
N THR A 5 -15.75 9.87 -12.51
CA THR A 5 -14.91 10.02 -11.30
C THR A 5 -15.32 9.02 -10.21
N THR A 6 -16.63 8.80 -10.05
CA THR A 6 -17.18 7.83 -9.08
C THR A 6 -16.69 6.41 -9.35
N THR A 7 -16.65 5.96 -10.62
CA THR A 7 -16.17 4.62 -10.99
C THR A 7 -14.69 4.46 -10.68
N LYS A 8 -13.86 5.46 -11.03
CA LYS A 8 -12.42 5.46 -10.73
C LYS A 8 -12.16 5.36 -9.23
N ILE A 9 -12.82 6.18 -8.45
CA ILE A 9 -12.70 6.22 -6.99
C ILE A 9 -13.20 4.91 -6.38
N GLY A 10 -14.30 4.35 -6.89
CA GLY A 10 -14.82 3.04 -6.45
C GLY A 10 -13.83 1.89 -6.66
N VAL A 11 -13.14 1.86 -7.81
CA VAL A 11 -12.10 0.85 -8.08
C VAL A 11 -10.94 0.99 -7.08
N ILE A 12 -10.45 2.21 -6.87
CA ILE A 12 -9.37 2.50 -5.93
C ILE A 12 -9.81 2.09 -4.52
N GLY A 13 -11.01 2.49 -4.09
CA GLY A 13 -11.53 2.16 -2.77
C GLY A 13 -11.64 0.66 -2.53
N ALA A 14 -12.13 -0.12 -3.49
CA ALA A 14 -12.22 -1.59 -3.39
C ALA A 14 -10.85 -2.24 -3.22
N LEU A 15 -9.84 -1.77 -3.97
CA LEU A 15 -8.47 -2.29 -3.89
C LEU A 15 -7.84 -2.01 -2.52
N TYR A 16 -7.97 -0.78 -2.00
CA TYR A 16 -7.41 -0.43 -0.70
C TYR A 16 -8.17 -1.06 0.47
N PHE A 17 -9.50 -1.18 0.36
CA PHE A 17 -10.29 -1.91 1.35
C PHE A 17 -9.83 -3.36 1.47
N SER A 18 -9.65 -4.05 0.34
CA SER A 18 -9.18 -5.45 0.35
C SER A 18 -7.79 -5.59 0.98
N GLN A 19 -6.87 -4.64 0.75
CA GLN A 19 -5.53 -4.64 1.36
C GLN A 19 -5.58 -4.38 2.87
N GLY A 20 -6.51 -3.56 3.34
CA GLY A 20 -6.69 -3.28 4.77
C GLY A 20 -7.03 -4.53 5.57
N ILE A 21 -7.88 -5.41 5.05
CA ILE A 21 -8.39 -6.59 5.77
C ILE A 21 -7.27 -7.51 6.27
N PRO A 22 -6.36 -8.06 5.44
CA PRO A 22 -5.30 -8.92 5.93
C PRO A 22 -4.29 -8.17 6.79
N ASN A 23 -4.05 -6.89 6.51
CA ASN A 23 -3.20 -6.06 7.35
C ASN A 23 -3.73 -5.97 8.78
N GLY A 24 -5.03 -5.70 8.95
CA GLY A 24 -5.68 -5.67 10.25
C GLY A 24 -5.68 -7.04 10.94
N PHE A 25 -6.05 -8.08 10.19
CA PHE A 25 -6.11 -9.44 10.71
C PHE A 25 -4.75 -9.94 11.21
N PHE A 26 -3.71 -9.90 10.38
CA PHE A 26 -2.40 -10.41 10.78
C PHE A 26 -1.73 -9.57 11.87
N ARG A 27 -2.00 -8.28 11.97
CA ARG A 27 -1.39 -7.42 12.99
C ARG A 27 -2.09 -7.47 14.35
N HIS A 28 -3.41 -7.70 14.37
CA HIS A 28 -4.20 -7.62 15.61
C HIS A 28 -4.86 -8.93 15.96
N ALA A 29 -5.57 -9.57 15.03
CA ALA A 29 -6.32 -10.78 15.34
C ALA A 29 -5.39 -11.99 15.56
N VAL A 30 -4.41 -12.19 14.69
CA VAL A 30 -3.50 -13.35 14.77
C VAL A 30 -2.72 -13.42 16.08
N PRO A 31 -2.09 -12.33 16.59
CA PRO A 31 -1.42 -12.38 17.89
C PRO A 31 -2.33 -12.76 19.06
N VAL A 32 -3.59 -12.30 19.04
CA VAL A 32 -4.58 -12.67 20.06
C VAL A 32 -4.90 -14.16 19.96
N VAL A 33 -5.26 -14.64 18.78
CA VAL A 33 -5.57 -16.06 18.53
C VAL A 33 -4.40 -16.97 18.92
N PHE A 34 -3.18 -16.57 18.58
CA PHE A 34 -1.98 -17.33 18.92
C PHE A 34 -1.76 -17.39 20.43
N ARG A 35 -1.97 -16.26 21.10
CA ARG A 35 -1.84 -16.19 22.56
C ARG A 35 -2.85 -17.10 23.26
N ASP A 36 -4.08 -17.06 22.81
CA ASP A 36 -5.17 -17.91 23.35
C ASP A 36 -4.90 -19.41 23.06
N SER A 37 -4.21 -19.72 21.97
CA SER A 37 -3.79 -21.08 21.61
C SER A 37 -2.52 -21.55 22.34
N GLY A 38 -1.99 -20.76 23.30
CA GLY A 38 -0.81 -21.13 24.10
C GLY A 38 0.53 -20.89 23.42
N ILE A 39 0.59 -20.22 22.26
CA ILE A 39 1.84 -19.88 21.57
C ILE A 39 2.58 -18.83 22.40
N SER A 40 3.90 -19.02 22.59
CA SER A 40 4.71 -18.12 23.41
C SER A 40 4.87 -16.75 22.77
N LEU A 41 5.08 -15.70 23.59
CA LEU A 41 5.33 -14.34 23.09
C LEU A 41 6.58 -14.25 22.20
N GLU A 42 7.57 -15.07 22.47
CA GLU A 42 8.80 -15.15 21.66
C GLU A 42 8.50 -15.65 20.25
N GLN A 43 7.68 -16.69 20.12
CA GLN A 43 7.24 -17.23 18.83
C GLN A 43 6.35 -16.21 18.08
N ILE A 44 5.49 -15.50 18.79
CA ILE A 44 4.68 -14.41 18.21
C ILE A 44 5.59 -13.26 17.73
N ALA A 45 6.65 -12.95 18.47
CA ALA A 45 7.60 -11.89 18.08
C ALA A 45 8.33 -12.21 16.75
N LEU A 46 8.62 -13.48 16.46
CA LEU A 46 9.23 -13.89 15.19
C LEU A 46 8.37 -13.64 13.95
N PHE A 47 7.09 -13.47 14.15
CA PHE A 47 6.12 -13.20 13.10
C PHE A 47 6.18 -11.74 12.58
N TYR A 48 6.52 -10.76 13.44
CA TYR A 48 6.50 -9.34 13.07
C TYR A 48 7.47 -8.95 11.93
N PRO A 49 8.69 -9.47 11.85
CA PRO A 49 9.55 -9.21 10.69
C PRO A 49 8.90 -9.61 9.36
N ALA A 50 8.15 -10.71 9.31
CA ALA A 50 7.44 -11.13 8.10
C ALA A 50 6.33 -10.15 7.71
N LEU A 51 5.73 -9.43 8.67
CA LEU A 51 4.73 -8.40 8.42
C LEU A 51 5.33 -7.11 7.85
N TYR A 52 6.47 -6.67 8.37
CA TYR A 52 6.97 -5.33 8.12
C TYR A 52 8.06 -5.24 7.06
N THR A 53 8.94 -6.25 6.96
CA THR A 53 10.09 -6.22 6.03
C THR A 53 9.67 -5.98 4.56
N PRO A 54 8.64 -6.65 4.00
CA PRO A 54 8.24 -6.41 2.61
C PRO A 54 7.81 -4.97 2.35
N TRP A 55 7.20 -4.31 3.34
CA TRP A 55 6.77 -2.92 3.24
C TRP A 55 7.93 -1.93 3.29
N MET A 56 8.97 -2.25 4.04
CA MET A 56 10.22 -1.46 4.04
C MET A 56 10.94 -1.55 2.69
N LEU A 57 10.79 -2.68 1.99
CA LEU A 57 11.42 -2.94 0.70
C LEU A 57 10.58 -2.49 -0.52
N LYS A 58 9.57 -1.65 -0.33
CA LYS A 58 8.67 -1.16 -1.40
C LYS A 58 9.41 -0.59 -2.61
N PHE A 59 10.55 0.05 -2.42
CA PHE A 59 11.34 0.63 -3.51
C PHE A 59 11.85 -0.42 -4.52
N PHE A 60 12.13 -1.65 -4.08
CA PHE A 60 12.48 -2.74 -4.99
C PHE A 60 11.28 -3.14 -5.87
N TRP A 61 10.10 -3.25 -5.25
CA TRP A 61 8.88 -3.61 -5.96
C TRP A 61 8.48 -2.56 -6.98
N SER A 62 8.69 -1.27 -6.69
CA SER A 62 8.44 -0.17 -7.63
C SER A 62 9.27 -0.34 -8.90
N THR A 63 10.57 -0.60 -8.75
CA THR A 63 11.46 -0.83 -9.89
C THR A 63 11.04 -2.06 -10.71
N LEU A 64 10.62 -3.15 -10.03
CA LEU A 64 10.16 -4.37 -10.68
C LEU A 64 8.88 -4.13 -11.50
N VAL A 65 7.88 -3.46 -10.89
CA VAL A 65 6.61 -3.11 -11.53
C VAL A 65 6.83 -2.20 -12.74
N ASP A 66 7.75 -1.25 -12.65
CA ASP A 66 8.05 -0.33 -13.73
C ASP A 66 8.79 -1.00 -14.90
N ARG A 67 9.63 -1.98 -14.63
CA ARG A 67 10.41 -2.66 -15.66
C ARG A 67 9.65 -3.79 -16.35
N PHE A 68 8.87 -4.57 -15.62
CA PHE A 68 8.21 -5.78 -16.10
C PHE A 68 6.69 -5.62 -16.13
N HIS A 69 6.18 -4.87 -17.09
CA HIS A 69 4.74 -4.65 -17.26
C HIS A 69 4.27 -5.02 -18.66
N SER A 70 2.98 -5.22 -18.82
CA SER A 70 2.35 -5.47 -20.11
C SER A 70 1.52 -4.25 -20.52
N GLU A 71 1.95 -3.55 -21.58
CA GLU A 71 1.16 -2.44 -22.13
C GLU A 71 -0.21 -2.89 -22.67
N LYS A 72 -0.28 -4.10 -23.27
CA LYS A 72 -1.53 -4.65 -23.81
C LYS A 72 -2.60 -4.88 -22.74
N ARG A 73 -2.19 -5.23 -21.51
CA ARG A 73 -3.09 -5.47 -20.36
C ARG A 73 -3.24 -4.24 -19.46
N GLY A 74 -2.47 -3.18 -19.74
CA GLY A 74 -2.33 -1.99 -18.90
C GLY A 74 -1.23 -2.16 -17.85
N LYS A 75 -0.34 -1.16 -17.75
CA LYS A 75 0.89 -1.21 -16.94
C LYS A 75 0.63 -1.76 -15.52
N TYR A 76 -0.21 -1.13 -14.75
CA TYR A 76 -0.46 -1.50 -13.36
C TYR A 76 -1.43 -2.68 -13.20
N ARG A 77 -2.44 -2.78 -14.08
CA ARG A 77 -3.40 -3.90 -14.07
C ARG A 77 -2.72 -5.25 -14.29
N SER A 78 -1.65 -5.28 -15.10
CA SER A 78 -0.89 -6.51 -15.35
C SER A 78 -0.19 -7.05 -14.09
N TRP A 79 -0.03 -6.22 -13.06
CA TRP A 79 0.49 -6.59 -11.76
C TRP A 79 -0.61 -6.78 -10.72
N ILE A 80 -1.56 -5.84 -10.59
CA ILE A 80 -2.62 -5.88 -9.57
C ILE A 80 -3.40 -7.18 -9.64
N ILE A 81 -3.88 -7.58 -10.82
CA ILE A 81 -4.75 -8.74 -10.97
C ILE A 81 -4.03 -10.05 -10.57
N PRO A 82 -2.87 -10.42 -11.15
CA PRO A 82 -2.21 -11.67 -10.77
C PRO A 82 -1.72 -11.66 -9.31
N VAL A 83 -1.19 -10.56 -8.83
CA VAL A 83 -0.70 -10.45 -7.45
C VAL A 83 -1.85 -10.62 -6.46
N GLN A 84 -3.01 -10.03 -6.72
CA GLN A 84 -4.20 -10.17 -5.87
C GLN A 84 -4.71 -11.61 -5.84
N LEU A 85 -4.74 -12.29 -7.00
CA LEU A 85 -5.14 -13.69 -7.07
C LEU A 85 -4.13 -14.63 -6.39
N ILE A 86 -2.82 -14.37 -6.53
CA ILE A 86 -1.78 -15.12 -5.84
C ILE A 86 -1.92 -14.93 -4.33
N THR A 87 -2.14 -13.71 -3.86
CA THR A 87 -2.35 -13.42 -2.43
C THR A 87 -3.56 -14.20 -1.88
N ALA A 88 -4.68 -14.20 -2.63
CA ALA A 88 -5.85 -14.99 -2.27
C ALA A 88 -5.53 -16.49 -2.22
N GLY A 89 -4.75 -17.00 -3.18
CA GLY A 89 -4.28 -18.39 -3.20
C GLY A 89 -3.42 -18.76 -2.00
N VAL A 90 -2.49 -17.87 -1.60
CA VAL A 90 -1.67 -18.07 -0.40
C VAL A 90 -2.52 -18.08 0.87
N MET A 91 -3.53 -17.18 0.97
CA MET A 91 -4.48 -17.18 2.09
C MET A 91 -5.27 -18.48 2.15
N ALA A 92 -5.77 -18.98 1.01
CA ALA A 92 -6.45 -20.27 0.92
C ALA A 92 -5.52 -21.44 1.30
N GLY A 93 -4.25 -21.37 0.92
CA GLY A 93 -3.23 -22.35 1.35
C GLY A 93 -3.01 -22.32 2.86
N LEU A 94 -2.92 -21.12 3.46
CA LEU A 94 -2.83 -20.98 4.92
C LEU A 94 -4.11 -21.43 5.66
N ALA A 95 -5.26 -21.44 5.01
CA ALA A 95 -6.47 -21.98 5.58
C ALA A 95 -6.38 -23.51 5.86
N LEU A 96 -5.49 -24.20 5.12
CA LEU A 96 -5.20 -25.62 5.35
C LEU A 96 -4.18 -25.86 6.48
N TRP A 97 -3.48 -24.80 6.90
CA TRP A 97 -2.57 -24.88 8.03
C TRP A 97 -3.36 -24.98 9.33
N GLN A 98 -3.00 -25.94 10.17
CA GLN A 98 -3.66 -26.16 11.46
C GLN A 98 -2.99 -25.33 12.55
N LEU A 99 -3.78 -24.71 13.40
CA LEU A 99 -3.30 -24.06 14.64
C LEU A 99 -2.54 -25.10 15.48
N GLY A 100 -1.24 -24.82 15.71
CA GLY A 100 -0.33 -25.79 16.35
C GLY A 100 0.58 -26.56 15.40
N GLY A 101 0.43 -26.36 14.08
CA GLY A 101 1.38 -26.81 13.07
C GLY A 101 2.72 -26.02 13.09
N SER A 102 3.60 -26.26 12.13
CA SER A 102 4.88 -25.57 12.04
C SER A 102 4.72 -24.07 11.95
N ILE A 103 5.18 -23.33 12.96
CA ILE A 103 5.17 -21.87 13.00
C ILE A 103 5.98 -21.28 11.83
N SER A 104 7.03 -21.95 11.38
CA SER A 104 7.86 -21.49 10.25
C SER A 104 7.07 -21.47 8.94
N MET A 105 6.22 -22.47 8.70
CA MET A 105 5.33 -22.51 7.53
C MET A 105 4.30 -21.38 7.57
N PHE A 106 3.76 -21.10 8.75
CA PHE A 106 2.87 -19.97 8.93
C PHE A 106 3.56 -18.64 8.64
N VAL A 107 4.73 -18.42 9.24
CA VAL A 107 5.54 -17.20 9.03
C VAL A 107 5.90 -17.03 7.54
N LEU A 108 6.25 -18.10 6.85
CA LEU A 108 6.51 -18.07 5.40
C LEU A 108 5.25 -17.64 4.61
N GLY A 109 4.11 -18.20 4.92
CA GLY A 109 2.84 -17.82 4.28
C GLY A 109 2.50 -16.35 4.50
N VAL A 110 2.67 -15.86 5.72
CA VAL A 110 2.47 -14.43 6.05
C VAL A 110 3.49 -13.55 5.34
N LEU A 111 4.76 -13.96 5.26
CA LEU A 111 5.78 -13.25 4.50
C LEU A 111 5.38 -13.11 3.03
N LEU A 112 4.94 -14.21 2.39
CA LEU A 112 4.48 -14.20 1.00
C LEU A 112 3.27 -13.28 0.81
N ILE A 113 2.26 -13.33 1.69
CA ILE A 113 1.11 -12.42 1.65
C ILE A 113 1.58 -10.96 1.70
N ASN A 114 2.52 -10.63 2.60
CA ASN A 114 2.99 -9.25 2.74
C ASN A 114 3.90 -8.80 1.57
N VAL A 115 4.70 -9.70 0.99
CA VAL A 115 5.45 -9.42 -0.25
C VAL A 115 4.47 -9.05 -1.37
N PHE A 116 3.48 -9.89 -1.64
CA PHE A 116 2.52 -9.63 -2.70
C PHE A 116 1.62 -8.43 -2.38
N SER A 117 1.21 -8.22 -1.12
CA SER A 117 0.44 -7.04 -0.72
C SER A 117 1.23 -5.75 -0.92
N SER A 118 2.53 -5.73 -0.61
CA SER A 118 3.37 -4.54 -0.83
C SER A 118 3.61 -4.26 -2.33
N MET A 119 3.73 -5.31 -3.16
CA MET A 119 3.77 -5.18 -4.63
C MET A 119 2.45 -4.66 -5.20
N GLN A 120 1.33 -5.17 -4.69
CA GLN A 120 0.00 -4.71 -5.07
C GLN A 120 -0.20 -3.23 -4.72
N ASP A 121 0.23 -2.81 -3.55
CA ASP A 121 0.11 -1.44 -3.08
C ASP A 121 0.86 -0.46 -4.00
N VAL A 122 2.11 -0.74 -4.34
CA VAL A 122 2.89 0.04 -5.32
C VAL A 122 2.16 0.13 -6.66
N SER A 123 1.61 -0.99 -7.13
CA SER A 123 0.89 -1.04 -8.40
C SER A 123 -0.44 -0.28 -8.34
N THR A 124 -1.14 -0.32 -7.21
CA THR A 124 -2.39 0.40 -6.98
C THR A 124 -2.17 1.90 -6.86
N ASP A 125 -1.11 2.33 -6.18
CA ASP A 125 -0.68 3.74 -6.11
C ASP A 125 -0.42 4.29 -7.52
N GLY A 126 0.38 3.57 -8.31
CA GLY A 126 0.67 3.95 -9.70
C GLY A 126 -0.58 3.96 -10.58
N HIS A 127 -1.49 3.00 -10.39
CA HIS A 127 -2.77 2.96 -11.10
C HIS A 127 -3.66 4.14 -10.73
N ALA A 128 -3.77 4.48 -9.46
CA ALA A 128 -4.54 5.62 -8.98
C ALA A 128 -4.02 6.94 -9.60
N ILE A 129 -2.70 7.15 -9.60
CA ILE A 129 -2.08 8.33 -10.21
C ILE A 129 -2.40 8.40 -11.71
N SER A 130 -2.39 7.27 -12.42
CA SER A 130 -2.65 7.20 -13.86
C SER A 130 -4.12 7.40 -14.24
N LEU A 131 -5.06 7.06 -13.33
CA LEU A 131 -6.51 7.18 -13.57
C LEU A 131 -7.06 8.58 -13.30
N LEU A 132 -6.43 9.32 -12.38
CA LEU A 132 -7.00 10.51 -11.78
C LEU A 132 -6.41 11.79 -12.37
N ASN A 133 -7.30 12.73 -12.67
CA ASN A 133 -6.91 14.10 -12.97
C ASN A 133 -6.43 14.81 -11.70
N PHE A 134 -5.69 15.90 -11.87
CA PHE A 134 -5.11 16.63 -10.74
C PHE A 134 -6.15 17.05 -9.68
N GLY A 135 -7.33 17.53 -10.11
CA GLY A 135 -8.43 17.93 -9.22
C GLY A 135 -9.11 16.75 -8.49
N GLU A 136 -9.00 15.52 -9.01
CA GLU A 136 -9.61 14.33 -8.40
C GLU A 136 -8.72 13.69 -7.32
N ARG A 137 -7.41 14.00 -7.31
CA ARG A 137 -6.41 13.33 -6.45
C ARG A 137 -6.66 13.52 -4.97
N GLY A 138 -7.17 14.69 -4.55
CA GLY A 138 -7.47 14.95 -3.14
C GLY A 138 -8.55 14.02 -2.60
N TRP A 139 -9.67 13.89 -3.31
CA TRP A 139 -10.75 12.99 -2.96
C TRP A 139 -10.34 11.52 -3.03
N ALA A 140 -9.59 11.15 -4.05
CA ALA A 140 -9.13 9.79 -4.20
C ALA A 140 -8.18 9.38 -3.07
N ASN A 141 -7.28 10.26 -2.65
CA ASN A 141 -6.40 10.00 -1.50
C ASN A 141 -7.21 9.84 -0.20
N ALA A 142 -8.25 10.65 0.01
CA ALA A 142 -9.13 10.50 1.17
C ALA A 142 -9.86 9.15 1.15
N VAL A 143 -10.37 8.71 -0.01
CA VAL A 143 -11.02 7.39 -0.15
C VAL A 143 -9.99 6.26 0.02
N GLN A 144 -8.81 6.38 -0.56
CA GLN A 144 -7.70 5.44 -0.42
C GLN A 144 -7.38 5.17 1.05
N VAL A 145 -7.09 6.23 1.79
CA VAL A 145 -6.77 6.13 3.23
C VAL A 145 -7.97 5.64 4.02
N GLY A 146 -9.15 6.21 3.79
CA GLY A 146 -10.37 5.86 4.52
C GLY A 146 -10.77 4.40 4.32
N THR A 147 -10.75 3.90 3.06
CA THR A 147 -11.13 2.51 2.77
C THR A 147 -10.09 1.50 3.25
N PHE A 148 -8.78 1.86 3.20
CA PHE A 148 -7.75 1.03 3.81
C PHE A 148 -7.97 0.86 5.31
N TRP A 149 -8.19 1.96 6.05
CA TRP A 149 -8.44 1.90 7.49
C TRP A 149 -9.76 1.20 7.82
N LEU A 150 -10.78 1.37 6.99
CA LEU A 150 -12.03 0.61 7.14
C LEU A 150 -11.78 -0.89 7.00
N GLY A 151 -11.05 -1.32 5.96
CA GLY A 151 -10.65 -2.70 5.79
C GLY A 151 -9.81 -3.22 6.97
N TYR A 152 -8.91 -2.38 7.48
CA TYR A 152 -8.07 -2.69 8.64
C TYR A 152 -8.88 -2.95 9.92
N VAL A 153 -9.88 -2.13 10.19
CA VAL A 153 -10.80 -2.32 11.32
C VAL A 153 -11.65 -3.57 11.13
N VAL A 154 -12.13 -3.82 9.92
CA VAL A 154 -12.86 -5.05 9.60
C VAL A 154 -11.98 -6.28 9.83
N GLY A 155 -10.74 -6.27 9.34
CA GLY A 155 -9.81 -7.39 9.48
C GLY A 155 -9.38 -7.66 10.93
N GLY A 156 -9.02 -6.60 11.65
CA GLY A 156 -8.54 -6.70 13.04
C GLY A 156 -9.63 -6.81 14.09
N GLY A 157 -10.83 -6.32 13.80
CA GLY A 157 -11.95 -6.27 14.74
C GLY A 157 -13.08 -7.23 14.37
N VAL A 158 -13.80 -6.94 13.26
CA VAL A 158 -14.99 -7.71 12.89
C VAL A 158 -14.65 -9.18 12.63
N ILE A 159 -13.57 -9.45 11.89
CA ILE A 159 -13.13 -10.82 11.60
C ILE A 159 -12.69 -11.53 12.89
N LEU A 160 -12.05 -10.83 13.83
CA LEU A 160 -11.71 -11.40 15.13
C LEU A 160 -12.95 -11.78 15.93
N MET A 161 -14.00 -10.96 15.93
CA MET A 161 -15.28 -11.29 16.59
C MET A 161 -15.94 -12.53 16.00
N LEU A 162 -15.85 -12.67 14.66
CA LEU A 162 -16.42 -13.82 13.95
C LEU A 162 -15.53 -15.06 14.03
N PHE A 163 -14.28 -14.92 14.41
CA PHE A 163 -13.31 -16.01 14.46
C PHE A 163 -13.78 -17.19 15.33
N GLY A 164 -14.40 -16.90 16.48
CA GLY A 164 -14.92 -17.92 17.38
C GLY A 164 -15.97 -18.84 16.75
N SER A 165 -16.76 -18.32 15.81
CA SER A 165 -17.79 -19.09 15.09
C SER A 165 -17.29 -19.67 13.77
N LEU A 166 -16.42 -18.97 13.06
CA LEU A 166 -15.90 -19.40 11.75
C LEU A 166 -14.73 -20.39 11.89
N GLY A 167 -13.92 -20.24 12.92
CA GLY A 167 -12.65 -20.93 13.05
C GLY A 167 -11.58 -20.43 12.09
N TRP A 168 -10.38 -21.01 12.17
CA TRP A 168 -9.21 -20.59 11.41
C TRP A 168 -9.39 -20.67 9.89
N SER A 169 -9.74 -21.86 9.40
CA SER A 169 -9.81 -22.14 7.96
C SER A 169 -10.85 -21.27 7.25
N ASN A 170 -12.06 -21.21 7.81
CA ASN A 170 -13.14 -20.43 7.18
C ASN A 170 -12.84 -18.92 7.21
N THR A 171 -12.19 -18.42 8.26
CA THR A 171 -11.76 -17.02 8.34
C THR A 171 -10.82 -16.67 7.20
N LEU A 172 -9.79 -17.46 6.96
CA LEU A 172 -8.84 -17.23 5.88
C LEU A 172 -9.46 -17.41 4.49
N LEU A 173 -10.38 -18.39 4.33
CA LEU A 173 -11.12 -18.56 3.09
C LEU A 173 -12.05 -17.38 2.80
N CYS A 174 -12.76 -16.86 3.81
CA CYS A 174 -13.57 -15.65 3.65
C CYS A 174 -12.72 -14.46 3.19
N MET A 175 -11.53 -14.26 3.78
CA MET A 175 -10.61 -13.21 3.36
C MET A 175 -10.12 -13.42 1.93
N ALA A 176 -9.78 -14.65 1.55
CA ALA A 176 -9.40 -14.99 0.18
C ALA A 176 -10.52 -14.68 -0.82
N VAL A 177 -11.77 -15.03 -0.50
CA VAL A 177 -12.95 -14.69 -1.32
C VAL A 177 -13.11 -13.18 -1.47
N ILE A 178 -12.98 -12.40 -0.38
CA ILE A 178 -13.06 -10.93 -0.44
C ILE A 178 -11.98 -10.38 -1.37
N TYR A 179 -10.75 -10.92 -1.32
CA TYR A 179 -9.66 -10.54 -2.22
C TYR A 179 -9.99 -10.80 -3.69
N VAL A 180 -10.56 -11.96 -4.00
CA VAL A 180 -11.02 -12.31 -5.36
C VAL A 180 -12.14 -11.37 -5.81
N LEU A 181 -13.12 -11.10 -4.95
CA LEU A 181 -14.24 -10.19 -5.27
C LEU A 181 -13.75 -8.76 -5.51
N ALA A 182 -12.77 -8.29 -4.73
CA ALA A 182 -12.16 -6.96 -4.91
C ALA A 182 -11.37 -6.83 -6.23
N THR A 183 -11.06 -7.95 -6.90
CA THR A 183 -10.45 -7.93 -8.24
C THR A 183 -11.48 -7.63 -9.35
N ILE A 184 -12.77 -7.87 -9.10
CA ILE A 184 -13.82 -7.71 -10.12
C ILE A 184 -13.87 -6.25 -10.66
N PRO A 185 -13.90 -5.21 -9.83
CA PRO A 185 -13.96 -3.83 -10.32
C PRO A 185 -12.83 -3.47 -11.28
N ILE A 186 -11.59 -3.90 -10.99
CA ILE A 186 -10.46 -3.61 -11.87
C ILE A 186 -10.46 -4.46 -13.14
N VAL A 187 -11.02 -5.67 -13.10
CA VAL A 187 -11.18 -6.50 -14.30
C VAL A 187 -12.23 -5.91 -15.24
N LEU A 188 -13.37 -5.48 -14.71
CA LEU A 188 -14.46 -4.90 -15.49
C LEU A 188 -14.10 -3.52 -16.07
N ASN A 189 -13.33 -2.73 -15.34
CA ASN A 189 -12.93 -1.39 -15.77
C ASN A 189 -11.63 -1.41 -16.58
N ARG A 190 -11.74 -1.72 -17.88
CA ARG A 190 -10.63 -1.79 -18.84
C ARG A 190 -10.16 -0.41 -19.30
N THR A 191 -9.83 0.50 -18.41
CA THR A 191 -9.24 1.79 -18.81
C THR A 191 -7.80 1.55 -19.25
N SER A 192 -7.49 1.89 -20.49
CA SER A 192 -6.11 1.88 -20.97
C SER A 192 -5.38 3.04 -20.27
N ALA A 193 -4.36 2.72 -19.50
CA ALA A 193 -3.51 3.72 -18.83
C ALA A 193 -2.74 4.60 -19.83
N SER A 194 -2.72 4.21 -21.11
CA SER A 194 -2.08 5.00 -22.18
C SER A 194 -2.71 6.37 -22.37
N ASP A 195 -4.00 6.53 -22.03
CA ASP A 195 -4.71 7.78 -22.30
C ASP A 195 -4.37 8.93 -21.34
N ASN A 196 -3.79 8.63 -20.18
CA ASN A 196 -3.49 9.64 -19.15
C ASN A 196 -2.00 9.95 -18.94
N TYR A 197 -1.08 9.19 -19.53
CA TYR A 197 0.35 9.58 -19.50
C TYR A 197 0.60 10.90 -20.22
N SER A 198 -0.18 11.22 -21.27
CA SER A 198 -0.19 12.54 -21.93
C SER A 198 -0.68 13.66 -20.98
N ALA A 199 -1.58 13.36 -20.05
CA ALA A 199 -2.06 14.33 -19.06
C ALA A 199 -1.04 14.59 -17.94
N LEU A 200 -0.18 13.62 -17.60
CA LEU A 200 0.93 13.81 -16.66
C LEU A 200 2.01 14.76 -17.23
N GLY A 201 2.22 14.73 -18.57
CA GLY A 201 3.09 15.68 -19.26
C GLY A 201 2.52 17.09 -19.35
N GLN A 202 1.22 17.28 -19.11
CA GLN A 202 0.51 18.56 -19.09
C GLN A 202 0.32 19.14 -17.68
N ALA A 203 0.78 18.45 -16.62
CA ALA A 203 0.89 19.10 -15.31
C ALA A 203 1.71 20.39 -15.53
N PRO A 204 1.19 21.57 -15.14
CA PRO A 204 1.97 22.80 -15.32
C PRO A 204 3.32 22.56 -14.66
N ARG A 205 4.40 22.67 -15.46
CA ARG A 205 5.77 22.66 -14.90
C ARG A 205 5.77 23.75 -13.85
N LYS A 206 5.68 23.33 -12.58
CA LYS A 206 5.83 24.30 -11.48
C LYS A 206 7.21 24.91 -11.69
N THR A 207 7.22 26.14 -12.15
CA THR A 207 8.44 26.93 -12.23
C THR A 207 8.97 27.08 -10.81
N TRP A 208 10.29 27.24 -10.67
CA TRP A 208 10.90 27.51 -9.35
C TRP A 208 10.16 28.61 -8.58
N GLY A 209 9.64 29.63 -9.27
CA GLY A 209 8.79 30.65 -8.66
C GLY A 209 7.57 30.08 -7.95
N SER A 210 6.79 29.23 -8.62
CA SER A 210 5.55 28.67 -8.04
C SER A 210 5.83 27.71 -6.85
N ILE A 211 6.97 27.03 -6.84
CA ILE A 211 7.40 26.18 -5.70
C ILE A 211 7.86 27.06 -4.55
N ALA A 212 8.65 28.10 -4.83
CA ALA A 212 9.09 29.02 -3.80
C ALA A 212 7.94 29.80 -3.14
N ASP A 213 6.94 30.20 -3.94
CA ASP A 213 5.74 30.87 -3.44
C ASP A 213 4.88 29.93 -2.59
N PHE A 214 4.72 28.67 -2.98
CA PHE A 214 4.05 27.65 -2.17
C PHE A 214 4.76 27.42 -0.82
N ILE A 215 6.10 27.34 -0.84
CA ILE A 215 6.92 27.19 0.38
C ILE A 215 6.74 28.41 1.30
N LYS A 216 6.79 29.62 0.74
CA LYS A 216 6.60 30.87 1.50
C LYS A 216 5.21 30.99 2.14
N GLN A 217 4.17 30.45 1.50
CA GLN A 217 2.80 30.54 2.01
C GLN A 217 2.44 29.46 3.02
N ASN A 218 3.07 28.27 2.97
CA ASN A 218 2.62 27.10 3.70
C ASN A 218 3.66 26.52 4.68
N ILE A 219 4.89 27.04 4.71
CA ILE A 219 5.94 26.54 5.59
C ILE A 219 6.37 27.65 6.55
N ASP A 220 6.64 27.26 7.80
CA ASP A 220 7.13 28.16 8.84
C ASP A 220 8.34 28.98 8.35
N PRO A 221 8.35 30.31 8.53
CA PRO A 221 9.43 31.19 8.09
C PRO A 221 10.83 30.76 8.54
N VAL A 222 10.94 30.11 9.69
CA VAL A 222 12.22 29.62 10.24
C VAL A 222 12.76 28.43 9.39
N VAL A 223 11.88 27.60 8.84
CA VAL A 223 12.27 26.40 8.08
C VAL A 223 12.36 26.67 6.57
N GLN A 224 11.71 27.72 6.07
CA GLN A 224 11.67 28.08 4.65
C GLN A 224 13.05 28.12 3.97
N PRO A 225 14.09 28.76 4.51
CA PRO A 225 15.41 28.81 3.87
C PRO A 225 16.02 27.42 3.68
N ILE A 226 15.82 26.54 4.65
CA ILE A 226 16.33 25.16 4.63
C ILE A 226 15.63 24.35 3.51
N VAL A 227 14.31 24.47 3.44
CA VAL A 227 13.51 23.75 2.43
C VAL A 227 13.81 24.26 1.02
N ILE A 228 13.97 25.56 0.83
CA ILE A 228 14.33 26.17 -0.46
C ILE A 228 15.73 25.73 -0.89
N ALA A 229 16.69 25.73 0.03
CA ALA A 229 18.05 25.29 -0.26
C ALA A 229 18.12 23.80 -0.59
N ALA A 230 17.44 22.95 0.19
CA ALA A 230 17.32 21.52 -0.07
C ALA A 230 16.67 21.22 -1.43
N ALA A 231 15.65 21.98 -1.81
CA ALA A 231 14.96 21.81 -3.07
C ALA A 231 15.80 22.29 -4.30
N LYS A 232 16.80 23.13 -4.11
CA LYS A 232 17.74 23.60 -5.16
C LYS A 232 19.02 22.76 -5.25
N ALA A 233 19.40 22.08 -4.16
CA ALA A 233 20.64 21.32 -4.09
C ALA A 233 20.59 20.06 -4.96
N ARG A 234 21.73 19.72 -5.58
CA ARG A 234 21.90 18.41 -6.22
C ARG A 234 22.00 17.34 -5.10
N PRO A 235 21.60 16.08 -5.37
CA PRO A 235 21.68 15.00 -4.38
C PRO A 235 23.06 14.85 -3.70
N ALA A 236 24.14 15.17 -4.42
CA ALA A 236 25.50 15.13 -3.90
C ALA A 236 25.81 16.25 -2.87
N ASP A 237 25.12 17.39 -2.98
CA ASP A 237 25.40 18.59 -2.17
C ASP A 237 24.57 18.61 -0.88
N LEU A 238 23.48 17.84 -0.84
CA LEU A 238 22.55 17.78 0.31
C LEU A 238 23.22 17.34 1.62
N LYS A 239 24.18 16.41 1.54
CA LYS A 239 24.85 15.86 2.72
C LYS A 239 25.73 16.91 3.42
N GLY A 240 26.46 17.72 2.64
CA GLY A 240 27.26 18.82 3.18
C GLY A 240 26.41 19.96 3.77
N PHE A 241 25.34 20.32 3.05
CA PHE A 241 24.42 21.37 3.48
C PHE A 241 23.74 21.06 4.82
N PHE A 242 23.23 19.82 5.02
CA PHE A 242 22.60 19.44 6.28
C PHE A 242 23.57 19.42 7.46
N ILE A 243 24.82 19.02 7.25
CA ILE A 243 25.85 18.99 8.30
C ILE A 243 26.25 20.41 8.71
N ASP A 244 26.43 21.31 7.76
CA ASP A 244 26.80 22.70 8.05
C ASP A 244 25.68 23.49 8.74
N GLU A 245 24.42 23.28 8.33
CA GLU A 245 23.27 23.96 8.92
C GLU A 245 22.95 23.43 10.35
N LEU A 246 23.12 22.13 10.57
CA LEU A 246 23.04 21.52 11.91
C LEU A 246 24.12 22.07 12.84
N ASN A 247 25.35 22.16 12.37
CA ASN A 247 26.47 22.69 13.15
C ASN A 247 26.27 24.16 13.54
N LYS A 248 25.72 24.99 12.66
CA LYS A 248 25.40 26.40 12.98
C LYS A 248 24.34 26.57 14.05
N LYS A 249 23.32 25.67 14.10
CA LYS A 249 22.21 25.75 15.06
C LYS A 249 22.48 25.06 16.40
N VAL A 250 23.41 24.11 16.46
CA VAL A 250 23.76 23.38 17.68
C VAL A 250 24.88 24.08 18.45
N LEU A 251 25.68 24.96 17.78
CA LEU A 251 26.83 25.66 18.38
C LEU A 251 26.56 27.15 18.61
N SER A 252 25.36 27.65 18.33
CA SER A 252 24.87 28.99 18.69
C SER A 252 23.85 28.90 19.83
#